data_a7ca73c448e0e202bb49be9d2f8cb80e
#
_entry.id   a7ca73c448e0e202bb49be9d2f8cb80e
#
_cell.length_a   1.000
_cell.length_b   1.000
_cell.length_c   1.000
_cell.angle_alpha   90.00
_cell.angle_beta   90.00
_cell.angle_gamma   90.00
#
_symmetry.space_group_name_H-M   'P 1'
#
loop_
_entity.id
_entity.type
_entity.pdbx_description
1 polymer ?
#
loop_
_entity_poly.entity_id
_entity_poly.type
_entity_poly.pdbx_seq_one_letter_code
_entity_poly.pdbx_strand_id
1 'polypeptide(L)'
;RRVLFRSLQQTFDRFKQVIPTENILVVTNDLYADLVKEQLPELNSEQIWLEPTRRNTAPCIAWAAYHIRALNPNANIVVAPSDHLILKESEFLSAIEKGLAFVAKSDKLLTLGIKPNRPETGYGYIQVAEHIDSSFYKVKTFTEKPELELAKVFIESGEFYWNAGLFMWNVNSIIKAGELLLPELATKL
;
A
#
# COMPACT_ATOMS: atom_id res chain seq x y z
N ARG A 1 17.25 13.32 -7.89
CA ARG A 1 17.94 12.30 -7.07
C ARG A 1 17.81 12.58 -5.57
N ARG A 2 18.24 13.75 -5.05
CA ARG A 2 18.21 14.05 -3.60
C ARG A 2 16.82 14.01 -2.93
N VAL A 3 15.74 14.29 -3.64
CA VAL A 3 14.36 14.33 -3.08
C VAL A 3 13.83 12.91 -2.82
N LEU A 4 14.02 11.97 -3.76
CA LEU A 4 13.64 10.56 -3.60
C LEU A 4 14.31 9.90 -2.39
N PHE A 5 15.53 10.28 -2.10
CA PHE A 5 16.33 9.72 -1.01
C PHE A 5 15.78 10.05 0.38
N ARG A 6 15.33 11.29 0.57
CA ARG A 6 14.69 11.68 1.83
C ARG A 6 13.33 11.03 2.03
N SER A 7 12.62 10.76 0.95
CA SER A 7 11.27 10.15 1.02
C SER A 7 11.30 8.72 1.56
N LEU A 8 12.25 7.88 1.14
CA LEU A 8 12.40 6.53 1.67
C LEU A 8 12.71 6.55 3.17
N GLN A 9 13.67 7.38 3.61
CA GLN A 9 14.00 7.54 5.01
C GLN A 9 12.81 8.05 5.83
N GLN A 10 12.13 9.09 5.34
CA GLN A 10 10.94 9.63 6.01
C GLN A 10 9.81 8.60 6.12
N THR A 11 9.62 7.78 5.09
CA THR A 11 8.63 6.71 5.11
C THR A 11 9.01 5.63 6.12
N PHE A 12 10.27 5.22 6.15
CA PHE A 12 10.80 4.28 7.12
C PHE A 12 10.65 4.80 8.56
N ASP A 13 11.12 6.03 8.84
CA ASP A 13 11.03 6.64 10.16
C ASP A 13 9.59 6.81 10.64
N ARG A 14 8.68 7.06 9.71
CA ARG A 14 7.23 7.14 10.01
C ARG A 14 6.68 5.80 10.44
N PHE A 15 6.93 4.72 9.69
CA PHE A 15 6.42 3.40 10.03
C PHE A 15 7.07 2.79 11.28
N LYS A 16 8.32 3.13 11.60
CA LYS A 16 8.99 2.72 12.85
C LYS A 16 8.24 3.14 14.11
N GLN A 17 7.38 4.14 14.04
CA GLN A 17 6.60 4.60 15.20
C GLN A 17 5.49 3.62 15.59
N VAL A 18 5.04 2.77 14.66
CA VAL A 18 3.91 1.85 14.87
C VAL A 18 4.21 0.40 14.47
N ILE A 19 5.33 0.17 13.78
CA ILE A 19 5.76 -1.17 13.35
C ILE A 19 7.17 -1.42 13.85
N PRO A 20 7.45 -2.55 14.52
CA PRO A 20 8.80 -2.93 14.91
C PRO A 20 9.73 -2.96 13.69
N THR A 21 10.96 -2.46 13.85
CA THR A 21 11.93 -2.31 12.74
C THR A 21 12.20 -3.63 12.03
N GLU A 22 12.25 -4.73 12.76
CA GLU A 22 12.45 -6.09 12.23
C GLU A 22 11.32 -6.56 11.31
N ASN A 23 10.14 -5.92 11.37
CA ASN A 23 8.98 -6.20 10.52
C ASN A 23 8.83 -5.24 9.33
N ILE A 24 9.78 -4.32 9.15
CA ILE A 24 9.79 -3.41 8.00
C ILE A 24 10.64 -4.03 6.90
N LEU A 25 10.05 -4.24 5.74
CA LEU A 25 10.69 -4.81 4.56
C LEU A 25 10.72 -3.77 3.44
N VAL A 26 11.81 -3.73 2.69
CA VAL A 26 11.92 -2.90 1.48
C VAL A 26 12.05 -3.83 0.28
N VAL A 27 11.06 -3.77 -0.61
CA VAL A 27 11.12 -4.50 -1.89
C VAL A 27 11.62 -3.56 -2.97
N THR A 28 12.68 -3.95 -3.63
CA THR A 28 13.36 -3.17 -4.67
C THR A 28 13.92 -4.09 -5.76
N ASN A 29 14.88 -3.62 -6.53
CA ASN A 29 15.61 -4.40 -7.52
C ASN A 29 17.12 -4.22 -7.34
N ASP A 30 17.92 -5.03 -8.03
CA ASP A 30 19.39 -5.03 -7.94
C ASP A 30 20.02 -3.66 -8.11
N LEU A 31 19.46 -2.80 -8.99
CA LEU A 31 20.02 -1.48 -9.29
C LEU A 31 19.96 -0.52 -8.10
N TYR A 32 19.06 -0.75 -7.16
CA TYR A 32 18.83 0.15 -6.02
C TYR A 32 19.19 -0.48 -4.68
N ALA A 33 19.60 -1.76 -4.65
CA ALA A 33 19.90 -2.49 -3.42
C ALA A 33 20.92 -1.77 -2.54
N ASP A 34 22.08 -1.42 -3.09
CA ASP A 34 23.15 -0.73 -2.35
C ASP A 34 22.73 0.65 -1.87
N LEU A 35 21.92 1.33 -2.66
CA LEU A 35 21.38 2.63 -2.33
C LEU A 35 20.39 2.57 -1.16
N VAL A 36 19.55 1.53 -1.11
CA VAL A 36 18.66 1.29 0.03
C VAL A 36 19.46 1.01 1.28
N LYS A 37 20.50 0.17 1.21
CA LYS A 37 21.41 -0.10 2.33
C LYS A 37 22.11 1.14 2.86
N GLU A 38 22.59 2.01 1.95
CA GLU A 38 23.22 3.28 2.32
C GLU A 38 22.26 4.19 3.07
N GLN A 39 20.98 4.20 2.69
CA GLN A 39 19.99 5.12 3.23
C GLN A 39 19.27 4.60 4.46
N LEU A 40 19.16 3.31 4.61
CA LEU A 40 18.52 2.63 5.73
C LEU A 40 19.52 1.67 6.39
N PRO A 41 20.59 2.19 7.01
CA PRO A 41 21.62 1.36 7.63
C PRO A 41 21.10 0.56 8.85
N GLU A 42 19.91 0.88 9.33
CA GLU A 42 19.24 0.14 10.39
C GLU A 42 18.64 -1.19 9.91
N LEU A 43 18.38 -1.34 8.60
CA LEU A 43 17.88 -2.58 8.02
C LEU A 43 19.04 -3.57 7.80
N ASN A 44 18.81 -4.81 8.18
CA ASN A 44 19.71 -5.89 7.80
C ASN A 44 19.44 -6.33 6.34
N SER A 45 20.34 -7.15 5.78
CA SER A 45 20.24 -7.61 4.40
C SER A 45 19.00 -8.48 4.12
N GLU A 46 18.47 -9.14 5.13
CA GLU A 46 17.28 -10.00 5.02
C GLU A 46 15.96 -9.20 4.91
N GLN A 47 16.01 -7.92 5.22
CA GLN A 47 14.87 -6.99 5.11
C GLN A 47 14.83 -6.24 3.78
N ILE A 48 15.84 -6.39 2.93
CA ILE A 48 15.92 -5.78 1.60
C ILE A 48 15.75 -6.88 0.56
N TRP A 49 14.54 -6.96 0.00
CA TRP A 49 14.16 -7.99 -0.95
C TRP A 49 14.28 -7.50 -2.37
N LEU A 50 14.91 -8.31 -3.21
CA LEU A 50 15.14 -7.97 -4.62
C LEU A 50 14.15 -8.73 -5.49
N GLU A 51 13.19 -7.99 -6.09
CA GLU A 51 12.25 -8.60 -7.01
C GLU A 51 12.98 -9.14 -8.26
N PRO A 52 12.67 -10.36 -8.71
CA PRO A 52 13.39 -10.97 -9.82
C PRO A 52 13.12 -10.29 -11.17
N THR A 53 11.97 -9.65 -11.33
CA THR A 53 11.58 -8.97 -12.57
C THR A 53 10.69 -7.77 -12.28
N ARG A 54 10.93 -6.67 -12.96
CA ARG A 54 10.09 -5.46 -12.88
C ARG A 54 8.77 -5.67 -13.63
N ARG A 55 7.70 -5.98 -12.91
CA ARG A 55 6.37 -6.23 -13.50
C ARG A 55 5.25 -5.42 -12.85
N ASN A 56 5.54 -4.18 -12.46
CA ASN A 56 4.60 -3.29 -11.76
C ASN A 56 4.23 -3.76 -10.34
N THR A 57 3.27 -3.08 -9.73
CA THR A 57 2.95 -3.19 -8.30
C THR A 57 2.32 -4.53 -7.92
N ALA A 58 1.35 -5.04 -8.68
CA ALA A 58 0.61 -6.22 -8.28
C ALA A 58 1.46 -7.51 -8.20
N PRO A 59 2.31 -7.84 -9.20
CA PRO A 59 3.24 -8.97 -9.09
C PRO A 59 4.27 -8.81 -7.97
N CYS A 60 4.79 -7.60 -7.75
CA CYS A 60 5.72 -7.30 -6.67
C CYS A 60 5.09 -7.59 -5.30
N ILE A 61 3.87 -7.08 -5.07
CA ILE A 61 3.10 -7.32 -3.83
C ILE A 61 2.79 -8.81 -3.64
N ALA A 62 2.34 -9.48 -4.70
CA ALA A 62 2.02 -10.90 -4.63
C ALA A 62 3.25 -11.73 -4.28
N TRP A 63 4.38 -11.49 -4.93
CA TRP A 63 5.66 -12.13 -4.63
C TRP A 63 6.06 -11.91 -3.16
N ALA A 64 6.00 -10.68 -2.67
CA ALA A 64 6.29 -10.37 -1.28
C ALA A 64 5.32 -11.06 -0.31
N ALA A 65 4.03 -11.14 -0.64
CA ALA A 65 3.03 -11.79 0.20
C ALA A 65 3.29 -13.29 0.37
N TYR A 66 3.69 -14.01 -0.69
CA TYR A 66 4.07 -15.42 -0.58
C TYR A 66 5.29 -15.62 0.32
N HIS A 67 6.31 -14.75 0.20
CA HIS A 67 7.49 -14.81 1.07
C HIS A 67 7.15 -14.51 2.52
N ILE A 68 6.33 -13.48 2.79
CA ILE A 68 5.87 -13.14 4.14
C ILE A 68 5.06 -14.30 4.73
N ARG A 69 4.17 -14.94 3.96
CA ARG A 69 3.39 -16.08 4.44
C ARG A 69 4.29 -17.25 4.87
N ALA A 70 5.38 -17.49 4.16
CA ALA A 70 6.34 -18.53 4.52
C ALA A 70 7.05 -18.22 5.85
N LEU A 71 7.28 -16.95 6.16
CA LEU A 71 7.90 -16.51 7.42
C LEU A 71 6.88 -16.43 8.56
N ASN A 72 5.69 -15.88 8.28
CA ASN A 72 4.61 -15.72 9.25
C ASN A 72 3.23 -15.88 8.56
N PRO A 73 2.59 -17.05 8.70
CA PRO A 73 1.29 -17.32 8.07
C PRO A 73 0.13 -16.48 8.62
N ASN A 74 0.31 -15.77 9.72
CA ASN A 74 -0.70 -14.91 10.34
C ASN A 74 -0.39 -13.41 10.16
N ALA A 75 0.55 -13.04 9.31
CA ALA A 75 0.97 -11.66 9.14
C ALA A 75 -0.18 -10.78 8.63
N ASN A 76 -0.30 -9.59 9.25
CA ASN A 76 -1.06 -8.48 8.69
C ASN A 76 -0.08 -7.52 8.05
N ILE A 77 -0.34 -7.16 6.81
CA ILE A 77 0.61 -6.43 5.95
C ILE A 77 0.03 -5.04 5.66
N VAL A 78 0.88 -4.03 5.75
CA VAL A 78 0.66 -2.73 5.12
C VAL A 78 1.67 -2.55 3.99
N VAL A 79 1.19 -2.23 2.81
CA VAL A 79 2.00 -1.90 1.63
C VAL A 79 1.90 -0.40 1.39
N ALA A 80 3.03 0.27 1.32
CA ALA A 80 3.09 1.71 1.11
C ALA A 80 4.14 2.07 0.05
N PRO A 81 3.85 3.04 -0.84
CA PRO A 81 4.86 3.68 -1.66
C PRO A 81 5.90 4.41 -0.78
N SER A 82 7.14 4.43 -1.22
CA SER A 82 8.24 5.04 -0.46
C SER A 82 8.39 6.56 -0.65
N ASP A 83 7.57 7.17 -1.49
CA ASP A 83 7.74 8.56 -1.96
C ASP A 83 6.59 9.50 -1.58
N HIS A 84 5.69 9.09 -0.71
CA HIS A 84 4.57 9.91 -0.28
C HIS A 84 4.97 10.96 0.75
N LEU A 85 4.57 12.21 0.51
CA LEU A 85 4.62 13.28 1.48
C LEU A 85 3.37 13.23 2.37
N ILE A 86 3.56 12.98 3.66
CA ILE A 86 2.49 12.95 4.66
C ILE A 86 2.67 14.15 5.60
N LEU A 87 1.72 15.08 5.57
CA LEU A 87 1.78 16.31 6.38
C LEU A 87 1.17 16.12 7.78
N LYS A 88 0.14 15.27 7.89
CA LYS A 88 -0.57 14.97 9.14
C LYS A 88 -0.20 13.56 9.63
N GLU A 89 1.01 13.44 10.13
CA GLU A 89 1.61 12.14 10.41
C GLU A 89 0.86 11.37 11.49
N SER A 90 0.42 12.02 12.57
CA SER A 90 -0.34 11.37 13.65
C SER A 90 -1.70 10.84 13.20
N GLU A 91 -2.43 11.60 12.34
CA GLU A 91 -3.69 11.13 11.76
C GLU A 91 -3.46 9.94 10.84
N PHE A 92 -2.38 9.98 10.06
CA PHE A 92 -1.98 8.88 9.17
C PHE A 92 -1.66 7.62 9.95
N LEU A 93 -0.81 7.70 10.97
CA LEU A 93 -0.43 6.55 11.79
C LEU A 93 -1.63 5.95 12.52
N SER A 94 -2.53 6.78 13.06
CA SER A 94 -3.78 6.30 13.65
C SER A 94 -4.66 5.56 12.62
N ALA A 95 -4.70 6.01 11.37
CA ALA A 95 -5.42 5.31 10.31
C ALA A 95 -4.77 3.95 9.97
N ILE A 96 -3.44 3.87 9.96
CA ILE A 96 -2.70 2.62 9.76
C ILE A 96 -2.99 1.61 10.88
N GLU A 97 -2.90 2.04 12.15
CA GLU A 97 -3.18 1.17 13.30
C GLU A 97 -4.61 0.63 13.28
N LYS A 98 -5.60 1.50 13.01
CA LYS A 98 -7.01 1.10 12.86
C LYS A 98 -7.19 0.11 11.70
N GLY A 99 -6.54 0.38 10.57
CA GLY A 99 -6.60 -0.49 9.40
C GLY A 99 -6.01 -1.87 9.67
N LEU A 100 -4.83 -1.95 10.30
CA LEU A 100 -4.21 -3.20 10.70
C LEU A 100 -5.07 -3.98 11.70
N ALA A 101 -5.66 -3.30 12.69
CA ALA A 101 -6.58 -3.91 13.64
C ALA A 101 -7.86 -4.45 12.97
N PHE A 102 -8.35 -3.80 11.92
CA PHE A 102 -9.51 -4.24 11.14
C PHE A 102 -9.20 -5.48 10.31
N VAL A 103 -8.09 -5.49 9.57
CA VAL A 103 -7.73 -6.62 8.71
C VAL A 103 -7.27 -7.85 9.50
N ALA A 104 -6.80 -7.66 10.74
CA ALA A 104 -6.48 -8.76 11.65
C ALA A 104 -7.71 -9.59 12.06
N LYS A 105 -8.91 -9.04 11.90
CA LYS A 105 -10.18 -9.67 12.32
C LYS A 105 -11.13 -9.91 11.15
N SER A 106 -10.68 -9.67 9.92
CA SER A 106 -11.53 -9.78 8.73
C SER A 106 -10.75 -10.27 7.52
N ASP A 107 -11.45 -10.90 6.58
CA ASP A 107 -10.88 -11.32 5.28
C ASP A 107 -10.89 -10.19 4.25
N LYS A 108 -11.06 -8.95 4.68
CA LYS A 108 -11.20 -7.81 3.76
C LYS A 108 -9.84 -7.30 3.31
N LEU A 109 -9.81 -6.81 2.08
CA LEU A 109 -8.71 -6.02 1.54
C LEU A 109 -9.05 -4.55 1.77
N LEU A 110 -8.11 -3.80 2.34
CA LEU A 110 -8.31 -2.41 2.72
C LEU A 110 -7.37 -1.51 1.92
N THR A 111 -7.86 -0.36 1.51
CA THR A 111 -7.05 0.72 0.91
C THR A 111 -7.33 2.05 1.60
N LEU A 112 -6.35 2.94 1.57
CA LEU A 112 -6.48 4.30 2.10
C LEU A 112 -6.99 5.23 1.02
N GLY A 113 -8.12 5.91 1.28
CA GLY A 113 -8.65 6.97 0.43
C GLY A 113 -8.31 8.35 0.98
N ILE A 114 -7.94 9.27 0.11
CA ILE A 114 -7.68 10.68 0.43
C ILE A 114 -8.80 11.52 -0.15
N LYS A 115 -9.43 12.39 0.66
CA LYS A 115 -10.49 13.26 0.17
C LYS A 115 -9.92 14.25 -0.86
N PRO A 116 -10.44 14.25 -2.10
CA PRO A 116 -9.92 15.11 -3.13
C PRO A 116 -10.28 16.58 -2.88
N ASN A 117 -9.38 17.48 -3.26
CA ASN A 117 -9.56 18.94 -3.17
C ASN A 117 -9.46 19.64 -4.54
N ARG A 118 -9.19 18.87 -5.61
CA ARG A 118 -9.10 19.34 -6.99
C ARG A 118 -9.33 18.17 -7.96
N PRO A 119 -9.73 18.42 -9.21
CA PRO A 119 -9.86 17.38 -10.22
C PRO A 119 -8.46 16.96 -10.74
N GLU A 120 -7.92 15.89 -10.20
CA GLU A 120 -6.61 15.35 -10.56
C GLU A 120 -6.77 14.20 -11.54
N THR A 121 -6.08 14.27 -12.69
CA THR A 121 -6.16 13.25 -13.74
C THR A 121 -5.02 12.22 -13.66
N GLY A 122 -4.01 12.46 -12.82
CA GLY A 122 -2.87 11.57 -12.59
C GLY A 122 -3.08 10.50 -11.52
N TYR A 123 -4.23 10.54 -10.81
CA TYR A 123 -4.51 9.62 -9.71
C TYR A 123 -5.66 8.66 -10.01
N GLY A 124 -5.64 7.52 -9.34
CA GLY A 124 -6.79 6.64 -9.27
C GLY A 124 -7.85 7.20 -8.31
N TYR A 125 -9.11 6.95 -8.58
CA TYR A 125 -10.25 7.31 -7.75
C TYR A 125 -10.97 6.07 -7.24
N ILE A 126 -11.44 6.15 -6.00
CA ILE A 126 -12.20 5.10 -5.31
C ILE A 126 -13.59 5.65 -5.05
N GLN A 127 -14.62 5.07 -5.67
CA GLN A 127 -15.99 5.35 -5.29
C GLN A 127 -16.35 4.54 -4.06
N VAL A 128 -16.85 5.20 -3.02
CA VAL A 128 -17.34 4.56 -1.82
C VAL A 128 -18.86 4.35 -1.89
N ALA A 129 -19.31 3.30 -1.21
CA ALA A 129 -20.71 2.99 -1.00
C ALA A 129 -21.09 3.27 0.46
N GLU A 130 -21.81 2.36 1.07
CA GLU A 130 -22.24 2.44 2.46
C GLU A 130 -21.09 2.44 3.46
N HIS A 131 -21.28 3.08 4.60
CA HIS A 131 -20.39 2.95 5.74
C HIS A 131 -20.48 1.53 6.32
N ILE A 132 -19.32 0.96 6.64
CA ILE A 132 -19.24 -0.25 7.47
C ILE A 132 -19.31 0.16 8.94
N ASP A 133 -18.57 1.23 9.29
CA ASP A 133 -18.61 1.92 10.58
C ASP A 133 -18.15 3.39 10.43
N SER A 134 -17.83 4.07 11.52
CA SER A 134 -17.40 5.48 11.50
C SER A 134 -16.11 5.76 10.73
N SER A 135 -15.30 4.74 10.42
CA SER A 135 -13.97 4.88 9.83
C SER A 135 -13.81 4.14 8.49
N PHE A 136 -14.69 3.19 8.18
CA PHE A 136 -14.56 2.31 7.03
C PHE A 136 -15.77 2.38 6.11
N TYR A 137 -15.48 2.42 4.82
CA TYR A 137 -16.46 2.40 3.73
C TYR A 137 -16.29 1.14 2.90
N LYS A 138 -17.37 0.66 2.33
CA LYS A 138 -17.31 -0.34 1.28
C LYS A 138 -16.92 0.32 -0.03
N VAL A 139 -15.95 -0.25 -0.73
CA VAL A 139 -15.58 0.20 -2.07
C VAL A 139 -16.63 -0.27 -3.07
N LYS A 140 -17.10 0.63 -3.92
CA LYS A 140 -18.01 0.34 -5.01
C LYS A 140 -17.25 0.08 -6.31
N THR A 141 -16.30 0.95 -6.66
CA THR A 141 -15.48 0.82 -7.85
C THR A 141 -14.16 1.59 -7.75
N PHE A 142 -13.23 1.24 -8.61
CA PHE A 142 -12.00 1.98 -8.87
C PHE A 142 -12.04 2.55 -10.29
N THR A 143 -11.56 3.78 -10.47
CA THR A 143 -11.36 4.40 -11.78
C THR A 143 -9.95 4.96 -11.83
N GLU A 144 -9.13 4.44 -12.73
CA GLU A 144 -7.73 4.85 -12.85
C GLU A 144 -7.62 6.04 -13.80
N LYS A 145 -6.99 7.11 -13.34
CA LYS A 145 -6.61 8.29 -14.13
C LYS A 145 -7.71 8.78 -15.09
N PRO A 146 -8.85 9.25 -14.56
CA PRO A 146 -9.97 9.71 -15.40
C PRO A 146 -9.61 10.96 -16.18
N GLU A 147 -10.33 11.20 -17.27
CA GLU A 147 -10.31 12.47 -17.98
C GLU A 147 -10.82 13.61 -17.08
N LEU A 148 -10.38 14.85 -17.36
CA LEU A 148 -10.64 16.03 -16.51
C LEU A 148 -12.12 16.25 -16.21
N GLU A 149 -12.99 16.13 -17.20
CA GLU A 149 -14.43 16.33 -17.02
C GLU A 149 -15.03 15.28 -16.07
N LEU A 150 -14.59 14.03 -16.18
CA LEU A 150 -15.02 12.97 -15.28
C LEU A 150 -14.47 13.18 -13.86
N ALA A 151 -13.22 13.65 -13.72
CA ALA A 151 -12.63 13.99 -12.43
C ALA A 151 -13.40 15.12 -11.70
N LYS A 152 -13.90 16.11 -12.43
CA LYS A 152 -14.77 17.16 -11.88
C LYS A 152 -16.08 16.58 -11.32
N VAL A 153 -16.74 15.72 -12.10
CA VAL A 153 -17.97 15.03 -11.66
C VAL A 153 -17.73 14.20 -10.41
N PHE A 154 -16.59 13.51 -10.31
CA PHE A 154 -16.25 12.74 -9.13
C PHE A 154 -16.11 13.58 -7.85
N ILE A 155 -15.53 14.77 -7.98
CA ILE A 155 -15.42 15.70 -6.84
C ILE A 155 -16.77 16.26 -6.44
N GLU A 156 -17.58 16.69 -7.42
CA GLU A 156 -18.90 17.27 -7.17
C GLU A 156 -19.86 16.28 -6.52
N SER A 157 -19.76 15.00 -6.85
CA SER A 157 -20.58 13.94 -6.22
C SER A 157 -20.30 13.76 -4.73
N GLY A 158 -19.06 14.04 -4.28
CA GLY A 158 -18.62 13.82 -2.91
C GLY A 158 -18.41 12.36 -2.50
N GLU A 159 -18.66 11.40 -3.42
CA GLU A 159 -18.55 9.96 -3.15
C GLU A 159 -17.19 9.37 -3.47
N PHE A 160 -16.27 10.17 -4.04
CA PHE A 160 -14.97 9.67 -4.50
C PHE A 160 -13.82 10.16 -3.64
N TYR A 161 -12.84 9.28 -3.49
CA TYR A 161 -11.56 9.53 -2.83
C TYR A 161 -10.42 9.21 -3.79
N TRP A 162 -9.29 9.91 -3.69
CA TRP A 162 -8.07 9.49 -4.38
C TRP A 162 -7.54 8.21 -3.78
N ASN A 163 -7.13 7.29 -4.62
CA ASN A 163 -6.41 6.10 -4.20
C ASN A 163 -4.99 6.49 -3.77
N ALA A 164 -4.69 6.36 -2.48
CA ALA A 164 -3.35 6.64 -1.95
C ALA A 164 -2.30 5.60 -2.39
N GLY A 165 -2.68 4.51 -3.05
CA GLY A 165 -1.76 3.41 -3.36
C GLY A 165 -1.24 2.68 -2.13
N LEU A 166 -1.90 2.87 -0.99
CA LEU A 166 -1.59 2.24 0.28
C LEU A 166 -2.65 1.19 0.58
N PHE A 167 -2.20 -0.02 0.89
CA PHE A 167 -3.08 -1.17 1.05
C PHE A 167 -2.76 -1.92 2.35
N MET A 168 -3.80 -2.53 2.96
CA MET A 168 -3.65 -3.36 4.14
C MET A 168 -4.49 -4.62 4.04
N TRP A 169 -3.96 -5.74 4.50
CA TRP A 169 -4.65 -7.03 4.50
C TRP A 169 -3.95 -8.06 5.38
N ASN A 170 -4.67 -9.11 5.73
CA ASN A 170 -4.05 -10.33 6.20
C ASN A 170 -3.39 -11.06 5.00
N VAL A 171 -2.23 -11.65 5.22
CA VAL A 171 -1.45 -12.32 4.16
C VAL A 171 -2.25 -13.39 3.42
N ASN A 172 -3.09 -14.15 4.11
CA ASN A 172 -3.91 -15.19 3.49
C ASN A 172 -5.04 -14.60 2.65
N SER A 173 -5.60 -13.45 3.06
CA SER A 173 -6.68 -12.78 2.32
C SER A 173 -6.21 -12.30 0.95
N ILE A 174 -5.01 -11.68 0.87
CA ILE A 174 -4.48 -11.21 -0.42
C ILE A 174 -4.05 -12.38 -1.32
N ILE A 175 -3.46 -13.43 -0.77
CA ILE A 175 -3.08 -14.61 -1.55
C ILE A 175 -4.32 -15.30 -2.11
N LYS A 176 -5.34 -15.55 -1.28
CA LYS A 176 -6.60 -16.13 -1.72
C LYS A 176 -7.28 -15.30 -2.82
N ALA A 177 -7.27 -13.97 -2.68
CA ALA A 177 -7.78 -13.08 -3.71
C ALA A 177 -6.95 -13.16 -5.00
N GLY A 178 -5.62 -13.23 -4.90
CA GLY A 178 -4.72 -13.40 -6.04
C GLY A 178 -4.95 -14.73 -6.78
N GLU A 179 -5.04 -15.82 -6.05
CA GLU A 179 -5.32 -17.16 -6.62
C GLU A 179 -6.68 -17.22 -7.34
N LEU A 180 -7.70 -16.55 -6.79
CA LEU A 180 -9.04 -16.52 -7.36
C LEU A 180 -9.17 -15.60 -8.58
N LEU A 181 -8.59 -14.39 -8.49
CA LEU A 181 -8.82 -13.32 -9.47
C LEU A 181 -7.69 -13.19 -10.50
N LEU A 182 -6.50 -13.68 -10.19
CA LEU A 182 -5.30 -13.61 -11.03
C LEU A 182 -4.57 -14.98 -11.06
N PRO A 183 -5.24 -16.07 -11.45
CA PRO A 183 -4.69 -17.43 -11.38
C PRO A 183 -3.40 -17.59 -12.20
N GLU A 184 -3.29 -16.89 -13.32
CA GLU A 184 -2.07 -16.93 -14.17
C GLU A 184 -0.86 -16.30 -13.46
N LEU A 185 -1.09 -15.31 -12.59
CA LEU A 185 -0.04 -14.71 -11.79
C LEU A 185 0.35 -15.65 -10.64
N ALA A 186 -0.64 -16.19 -9.94
CA ALA A 186 -0.43 -17.08 -8.80
C ALA A 186 0.35 -18.37 -9.17
N THR A 187 0.19 -18.88 -10.40
CA THR A 187 0.93 -20.05 -10.87
C THR A 187 2.40 -19.78 -11.24
N LYS A 188 2.81 -18.53 -11.31
CA LYS A 188 4.18 -18.10 -11.69
C LYS A 188 5.01 -17.58 -10.51
N LEU A 189 4.41 -17.54 -9.34
CA LEU A 189 5.01 -17.09 -8.07
C LEU A 189 5.33 -18.27 -7.16
#